data_3284831f87a69ccddfff629650fbe09b
#
_entry.id   3284831f87a69ccddfff629650fbe09b
#
_cell.length_a   1.000
_cell.length_b   1.000
_cell.length_c   1.000
_cell.angle_alpha   90.00
_cell.angle_beta   90.00
_cell.angle_gamma   90.00
#
_symmetry.space_group_name_H-M   'P 1'
#
loop_
_entity.id
_entity.type
_entity.pdbx_description
1 polymer ?
#
loop_
_entity_poly.entity_id
_entity_poly.type
_entity_poly.pdbx_seq_one_letter_code
_entity_poly.pdbx_strand_id
1 'polypeptide(L)' 'MPRATCPACGKGFRVEEDEAVLYGRIYCPNCDASLEVIDDDPLMLEEMEE' A
#
# COMPACT_ATOMS: atom_id res chain seq x y z
N MET A 1 11.34 -8.85 0.03
CA MET A 1 10.08 -8.43 -0.60
C MET A 1 9.40 -7.42 0.29
N PRO A 2 9.01 -6.29 -0.25
CA PRO A 2 8.38 -5.27 0.58
C PRO A 2 7.00 -5.70 1.05
N ARG A 3 6.71 -5.35 2.28
CA ARG A 3 5.43 -5.61 2.90
C ARG A 3 4.84 -4.30 3.37
N ALA A 4 3.53 -4.21 3.32
CA ALA A 4 2.82 -3.02 3.76
C ALA A 4 1.61 -3.40 4.60
N THR A 5 1.16 -2.47 5.40
CA THR A 5 -0.04 -2.65 6.21
C THR A 5 -1.13 -1.74 5.67
N CYS A 6 -2.28 -2.34 5.39
CA CYS A 6 -3.43 -1.57 4.92
C CYS A 6 -3.96 -0.70 6.06
N PRO A 7 -4.03 0.63 5.87
CA PRO A 7 -4.56 1.51 6.92
C PRO A 7 -6.08 1.42 7.07
N ALA A 8 -6.76 0.86 6.08
CA ALA A 8 -8.22 0.74 6.13
C ALA A 8 -8.68 -0.48 6.93
N CYS A 9 -8.05 -1.65 6.70
CA CYS A 9 -8.44 -2.87 7.40
C CYS A 9 -7.41 -3.34 8.43
N GLY A 10 -6.22 -2.78 8.40
CA GLY A 10 -5.17 -3.10 9.36
C GLY A 10 -4.42 -4.39 9.09
N LYS A 11 -4.66 -5.04 7.96
CA LYS A 11 -3.99 -6.29 7.63
C LYS A 11 -2.75 -6.04 6.78
N GLY A 12 -1.70 -6.82 7.03
CA GLY A 12 -0.49 -6.76 6.22
C GLY A 12 -0.65 -7.55 4.94
N PHE A 13 0.05 -7.11 3.88
CA PHE A 13 0.05 -7.81 2.62
C PHE A 13 1.37 -7.56 1.90
N ARG A 14 1.63 -8.39 0.90
CA ARG A 14 2.86 -8.28 0.11
C ARG A 14 2.65 -7.33 -1.05
N VAL A 15 3.65 -6.50 -1.30
CA VAL A 15 3.64 -5.55 -2.41
C VAL A 15 4.81 -5.89 -3.32
N GLU A 16 4.56 -5.92 -4.62
CA GLU A 16 5.61 -6.16 -5.60
C GLU A 16 6.52 -4.94 -5.71
N GLU A 17 7.79 -5.17 -6.06
CA GLU A 17 8.75 -4.08 -6.21
C GLU A 17 8.29 -3.06 -7.24
N ASP A 18 7.64 -3.52 -8.30
CA ASP A 18 7.12 -2.63 -9.34
C ASP A 18 6.02 -1.71 -8.82
N GLU A 19 5.31 -2.17 -7.80
CA GLU A 19 4.23 -1.40 -7.19
C GLU A 19 4.69 -0.58 -5.99
N ALA A 20 5.79 -0.98 -5.37
CA ALA A 20 6.34 -0.31 -4.20
C ALA A 20 7.17 0.90 -4.59
N VAL A 21 6.64 1.74 -5.47
CA VAL A 21 7.30 2.96 -5.92
C VAL A 21 6.62 4.17 -5.29
N LEU A 22 7.42 5.20 -5.05
CA LEU A 22 6.90 6.42 -4.42
C LEU A 22 5.78 7.00 -5.30
N TYR A 23 4.66 7.32 -4.65
CA TYR A 23 3.44 7.83 -5.29
C TYR A 23 2.75 6.82 -6.21
N GLY A 24 3.12 5.55 -6.10
CA GLY A 24 2.41 4.47 -6.79
C GLY A 24 1.08 4.18 -6.14
N ARG A 25 0.14 3.61 -6.90
CA ARG A 25 -1.15 3.23 -6.37
C ARG A 25 -1.25 1.73 -6.20
N ILE A 26 -1.83 1.33 -5.09
CA ILE A 26 -2.00 -0.07 -4.73
C ILE A 26 -3.42 -0.27 -4.21
N TYR A 27 -3.97 -1.43 -4.47
CA TYR A 27 -5.27 -1.81 -3.94
C TYR A 27 -5.08 -2.92 -2.91
N CYS A 28 -5.74 -2.78 -1.76
CA CYS A 28 -5.68 -3.80 -0.73
C CYS A 28 -6.42 -5.05 -1.20
N PRO A 29 -5.79 -6.24 -1.15
CA PRO A 29 -6.45 -7.47 -1.57
C PRO A 29 -7.53 -7.95 -0.60
N ASN A 30 -7.56 -7.39 0.61
CA ASN A 30 -8.52 -7.82 1.64
C ASN A 30 -9.78 -6.95 1.66
N CYS A 31 -9.62 -5.64 1.60
CA CYS A 31 -10.75 -4.71 1.68
C CYS A 31 -10.94 -3.88 0.42
N ASP A 32 -10.08 -4.05 -0.56
CA ASP A 32 -10.18 -3.38 -1.86
C ASP A 32 -10.07 -1.86 -1.77
N ALA A 33 -9.43 -1.37 -0.72
CA ALA A 33 -9.23 0.07 -0.54
C ALA A 33 -8.14 0.60 -1.47
N SER A 34 -8.34 1.80 -1.96
CA SER A 34 -7.33 2.48 -2.78
C SER A 34 -6.25 3.04 -1.86
N LEU A 35 -5.01 2.73 -2.14
CA LEU A 35 -3.88 3.15 -1.31
C LEU A 35 -2.82 3.82 -2.19
N GLU A 36 -2.07 4.72 -1.58
CA GLU A 36 -0.96 5.39 -2.27
C GLU A 36 0.32 5.19 -1.46
N VAL A 37 1.41 4.91 -2.15
CA VAL A 37 2.73 4.80 -1.52
C VAL A 37 3.25 6.21 -1.24
N ILE A 38 3.38 6.55 0.04
CA ILE A 38 3.88 7.86 0.45
C ILE A 38 5.35 7.83 0.83
N ASP A 39 5.87 6.64 1.08
CA ASP A 39 7.28 6.44 1.39
C ASP A 39 7.66 5.02 0.98
N ASP A 40 8.85 4.84 0.44
CA ASP A 40 9.30 3.53 -0.02
C ASP A 40 10.37 2.89 0.88
N ASP A 41 10.87 3.61 1.88
CA ASP A 41 11.87 3.07 2.79
C ASP A 41 11.75 3.72 4.18
N PRO A 42 10.98 3.17 5.10
CA PRO A 42 10.15 1.96 4.95
C PRO A 42 8.92 2.19 4.08
N LEU A 43 8.38 1.10 3.54
CA LEU A 43 7.19 1.20 2.70
C LEU A 43 5.99 1.59 3.53
N MET A 44 5.44 2.75 3.24
CA MET A 44 4.28 3.28 3.94
C MET A 44 3.18 3.61 2.94
N LEU A 45 1.96 3.30 3.33
CA LEU A 45 0.79 3.51 2.49
C LEU A 45 -0.19 4.44 3.19
N GLU A 46 -0.93 5.19 2.39
CA GLU A 46 -2.01 6.05 2.88
C GLU A 46 -3.28 5.73 2.13
N GLU A 47 -4.39 5.71 2.85
CA GLU A 47 -5.69 5.48 2.24
C GLU A 47 -6.09 6.70 1.43
N MET A 48 -6.47 6.46 0.18
CA MET A 48 -6.91 7.51 -0.73
C MET A 48 -8.41 7.43 -0.92
N GLU A 49 -9.07 8.54 -0.78
CA GLU A 49 -10.49 8.64 -1.07
C GLU A 49 -10.68 9.26 -2.46
N GLU A 50 -11.61 8.72 -3.19
CA GLU A 50 -11.99 9.30 -4.48
C GLU A 50 -13.05 10.37 -4.33
#